data_5c5b2bb411de1697a3988302d0123e7d
#
_entry.id   5c5b2bb411de1697a3988302d0123e7d
#
_cell.length_a   1.000
_cell.length_b   1.000
_cell.length_c   1.000
_cell.angle_alpha   90.00
_cell.angle_beta   90.00
_cell.angle_gamma   90.00
#
_symmetry.space_group_name_H-M   'P 1'
#
loop_
_entity.id
_entity.type
_entity.pdbx_description
1 polymer ?
#
loop_
_entity_poly.entity_id
_entity_poly.type
_entity_poly.pdbx_seq_one_letter_code
_entity_poly.pdbx_strand_id
1 'polypeptide(L)'
;MKAVLAKDLTITYNGEVALEGVTFEIEEGKTLLLLGPNGAGKTTLLKTIACFHREYRGELRVFDREPCEARELIGYVPQSHSLNERVPLTALEVVAMGGIYRSGFVHFKIPPEILEKAEDALAFVGLSNVKDRLFRELSGGQKQRVLLARALISDPKLLLLDEPLSALDPSARAEVSNVLGKIKRERGITMVITTHDINPLLEIGDKVMLINRRLIAFGRPEEVLRDSVIKSVYGPLARVIPVGGKLFCITGDTHLHRHGGGCPR
;
A
#
# COMPACT_ATOMS: atom_id res chain seq x y z
N MET A 1 21.03 4.53 -2.23
CA MET A 1 20.89 4.22 -0.79
C MET A 1 19.79 3.19 -0.60
N LYS A 2 19.82 2.40 0.49
CA LYS A 2 18.74 1.45 0.79
C LYS A 2 17.63 2.17 1.55
N ALA A 3 16.41 2.13 1.01
CA ALA A 3 15.25 2.71 1.69
C ALA A 3 14.70 1.74 2.76
N VAL A 4 14.69 0.43 2.46
CA VAL A 4 14.32 -0.62 3.42
C VAL A 4 15.32 -1.77 3.31
N LEU A 5 15.79 -2.25 4.43
CA LEU A 5 16.64 -3.44 4.54
C LEU A 5 16.04 -4.35 5.62
N ALA A 6 15.81 -5.61 5.27
CA ALA A 6 15.44 -6.66 6.21
C ALA A 6 16.40 -7.84 6.06
N LYS A 7 16.90 -8.39 7.20
CA LYS A 7 17.72 -9.60 7.23
C LYS A 7 17.18 -10.55 8.28
N ASP A 8 16.88 -11.76 7.86
CA ASP A 8 16.31 -12.82 8.69
C ASP A 8 15.13 -12.33 9.54
N LEU A 9 14.28 -11.51 8.92
CA LEU A 9 13.17 -10.85 9.62
C LEU A 9 12.06 -11.86 9.89
N THR A 10 11.77 -12.09 11.16
CA THR A 10 10.64 -12.90 11.63
C THR A 10 9.70 -12.02 12.43
N ILE A 11 8.43 -11.94 12.03
CA ILE A 11 7.41 -11.10 12.66
C ILE A 11 6.38 -11.98 13.33
N THR A 12 6.12 -11.72 14.61
CA THR A 12 5.08 -12.39 15.40
C THR A 12 3.89 -11.46 15.58
N TYR A 13 2.67 -11.95 15.42
CA TYR A 13 1.44 -11.19 15.60
C TYR A 13 0.44 -12.01 16.42
N ASN A 14 -0.04 -11.47 17.54
CA ASN A 14 -0.90 -12.19 18.51
C ASN A 14 -0.36 -13.57 18.92
N GLY A 15 0.94 -13.68 19.13
CA GLY A 15 1.60 -14.93 19.52
C GLY A 15 1.87 -15.91 18.39
N GLU A 16 1.41 -15.65 17.17
CA GLU A 16 1.66 -16.48 15.99
C GLU A 16 2.71 -15.86 15.08
N VAL A 17 3.50 -16.70 14.39
CA VAL A 17 4.46 -16.25 13.39
C VAL A 17 3.69 -15.85 12.12
N ALA A 18 3.63 -14.54 11.85
CA ALA A 18 2.99 -13.98 10.67
C ALA A 18 3.92 -13.99 9.44
N LEU A 19 5.24 -13.83 9.66
CA LEU A 19 6.26 -13.85 8.61
C LEU A 19 7.56 -14.40 9.18
N GLU A 20 8.23 -15.32 8.48
CA GLU A 20 9.39 -16.07 9.01
C GLU A 20 10.62 -15.92 8.12
N GLY A 21 11.76 -15.47 8.70
CA GLY A 21 13.09 -15.53 8.11
C GLY A 21 13.24 -14.77 6.79
N VAL A 22 12.58 -13.61 6.63
CA VAL A 22 12.55 -12.90 5.35
C VAL A 22 13.75 -11.95 5.22
N THR A 23 14.47 -12.06 4.09
CA THR A 23 15.59 -11.18 3.74
C THR A 23 15.31 -10.49 2.42
N PHE A 24 15.30 -9.15 2.40
CA PHE A 24 15.12 -8.34 1.20
C PHE A 24 15.68 -6.93 1.38
N GLU A 25 15.84 -6.24 0.25
CA GLU A 25 16.22 -4.83 0.25
C GLU A 25 15.47 -4.05 -0.85
N ILE A 26 15.15 -2.80 -0.54
CA ILE A 26 14.52 -1.86 -1.46
C ILE A 26 15.44 -0.65 -1.58
N GLU A 27 15.82 -0.32 -2.80
CA GLU A 27 16.59 0.89 -3.10
C GLU A 27 15.69 2.13 -3.06
N GLU A 28 16.28 3.28 -2.74
CA GLU A 28 15.57 4.56 -2.75
C GLU A 28 15.01 4.88 -4.15
N GLY A 29 13.79 5.42 -4.20
CA GLY A 29 13.08 5.75 -5.43
C GLY A 29 12.46 4.54 -6.17
N LYS A 30 12.64 3.31 -5.65
CA LYS A 30 12.08 2.10 -6.25
C LYS A 30 10.72 1.74 -5.70
N THR A 31 9.91 1.10 -6.54
CA THR A 31 8.59 0.57 -6.16
C THR A 31 8.65 -0.93 -6.01
N LEU A 32 8.34 -1.43 -4.82
CA LEU A 32 8.13 -2.84 -4.53
C LEU A 32 6.64 -3.18 -4.57
N LEU A 33 6.25 -4.15 -5.40
CA LEU A 33 4.92 -4.76 -5.37
C LEU A 33 4.97 -6.02 -4.50
N LEU A 34 4.22 -6.01 -3.40
CA LEU A 34 4.17 -7.10 -2.42
C LEU A 34 2.91 -7.95 -2.64
N LEU A 35 3.11 -9.16 -3.09
CA LEU A 35 2.08 -10.15 -3.42
C LEU A 35 2.00 -11.26 -2.37
N GLY A 36 0.85 -11.87 -2.29
CA GLY A 36 0.59 -13.05 -1.47
C GLY A 36 -0.89 -13.23 -1.17
N PRO A 37 -1.34 -14.42 -0.80
CA PRO A 37 -2.72 -14.68 -0.41
C PRO A 37 -3.11 -13.93 0.87
N ASN A 38 -4.39 -14.00 1.23
CA ASN A 38 -4.86 -13.47 2.51
C ASN A 38 -4.20 -14.23 3.66
N GLY A 39 -3.74 -13.49 4.70
CA GLY A 39 -2.99 -14.09 5.80
C GLY A 39 -1.51 -14.37 5.51
N ALA A 40 -0.97 -13.98 4.35
CA ALA A 40 0.45 -14.17 4.00
C ALA A 40 1.43 -13.29 4.79
N GLY A 41 0.95 -12.31 5.58
CA GLY A 41 1.80 -11.40 6.34
C GLY A 41 2.06 -10.04 5.70
N LYS A 42 1.41 -9.70 4.56
CA LYS A 42 1.59 -8.43 3.81
C LYS A 42 1.36 -7.20 4.69
N THR A 43 0.16 -7.05 5.23
CA THR A 43 -0.22 -5.93 6.11
C THR A 43 0.65 -5.88 7.37
N THR A 44 1.00 -7.03 7.93
CA THR A 44 1.86 -7.12 9.11
C THR A 44 3.26 -6.59 8.81
N LEU A 45 3.84 -6.96 7.66
CA LEU A 45 5.12 -6.42 7.21
C LEU A 45 5.07 -4.89 7.04
N LEU A 46 4.03 -4.36 6.35
CA LEU A 46 3.87 -2.91 6.19
C LEU A 46 3.76 -2.20 7.55
N LYS A 47 2.95 -2.74 8.47
CA LYS A 47 2.78 -2.18 9.82
C LYS A 47 4.07 -2.22 10.62
N THR A 48 4.91 -3.25 10.44
CA THR A 48 6.21 -3.37 11.10
C THR A 48 7.18 -2.31 10.55
N ILE A 49 7.26 -2.14 9.23
CA ILE A 49 8.06 -1.08 8.59
C ILE A 49 7.59 0.31 9.04
N ALA A 50 6.28 0.53 9.19
CA ALA A 50 5.69 1.79 9.67
C ALA A 50 5.83 2.01 11.20
N CYS A 51 6.44 1.06 11.93
CA CYS A 51 6.51 1.07 13.40
C CYS A 51 5.13 1.08 14.10
N PHE A 52 4.08 0.53 13.48
CA PHE A 52 2.81 0.26 14.16
C PHE A 52 2.80 -1.10 14.84
N HIS A 53 3.72 -1.99 14.45
CA HIS A 53 3.94 -3.30 15.06
C HIS A 53 5.43 -3.47 15.37
N ARG A 54 5.76 -4.01 16.58
CA ARG A 54 7.14 -4.04 17.10
C ARG A 54 7.63 -5.43 17.49
N GLU A 55 6.76 -6.45 17.41
CA GLU A 55 7.11 -7.82 17.78
C GLU A 55 7.79 -8.52 16.60
N TYR A 56 9.09 -8.31 16.44
CA TYR A 56 9.88 -8.96 15.40
C TYR A 56 11.29 -9.31 15.93
N ARG A 57 11.94 -10.23 15.21
CA ARG A 57 13.36 -10.62 15.37
C ARG A 57 14.07 -10.45 14.05
N GLY A 58 15.39 -10.40 14.05
CA GLY A 58 16.22 -10.10 12.89
C GLY A 58 16.50 -8.62 12.76
N GLU A 59 17.05 -8.21 11.62
CA GLU A 59 17.38 -6.81 11.34
C GLU A 59 16.31 -6.20 10.43
N LEU A 60 15.80 -5.00 10.80
CA LEU A 60 14.96 -4.17 9.95
C LEU A 60 15.42 -2.72 10.04
N ARG A 61 15.78 -2.13 8.90
CA ARG A 61 16.20 -0.74 8.78
C ARG A 61 15.37 -0.01 7.74
N VAL A 62 15.10 1.26 8.02
CA VAL A 62 14.42 2.18 7.10
C VAL A 62 15.29 3.42 6.99
N PHE A 63 15.88 3.66 5.81
CA PHE A 63 16.91 4.69 5.59
C PHE A 63 18.03 4.64 6.65
N ASP A 64 18.57 3.44 6.87
CA ASP A 64 19.62 3.09 7.83
C ASP A 64 19.28 3.35 9.33
N ARG A 65 18.01 3.68 9.64
CA ARG A 65 17.49 3.90 10.99
C ARG A 65 16.60 2.74 11.45
N GLU A 66 16.36 2.63 12.76
CA GLU A 66 15.27 1.79 13.27
C GLU A 66 13.91 2.29 12.72
N PRO A 67 12.92 1.40 12.45
CA PRO A 67 11.63 1.80 11.90
C PRO A 67 10.96 2.94 12.67
N CYS A 68 11.04 2.93 14.00
CA CYS A 68 10.40 3.94 14.83
C CYS A 68 11.09 5.32 14.76
N GLU A 69 12.38 5.35 14.53
CA GLU A 69 13.16 6.58 14.32
C GLU A 69 12.92 7.19 12.94
N ALA A 70 12.58 6.34 11.96
CA ALA A 70 12.31 6.74 10.58
C ALA A 70 10.86 7.15 10.32
N ARG A 71 9.97 7.14 11.32
CA ARG A 71 8.52 7.39 11.16
C ARG A 71 8.19 8.69 10.43
N GLU A 72 8.97 9.73 10.64
CA GLU A 72 8.83 11.01 9.96
C GLU A 72 9.05 10.93 8.44
N LEU A 73 9.79 9.93 7.97
CA LEU A 73 10.08 9.71 6.55
C LEU A 73 9.02 8.83 5.88
N ILE A 74 8.06 8.31 6.64
CA ILE A 74 7.10 7.30 6.18
C ILE A 74 5.70 7.90 6.07
N GLY A 75 5.08 7.77 4.89
CA GLY A 75 3.65 7.92 4.67
C GLY A 75 2.99 6.54 4.64
N TYR A 76 1.87 6.38 5.35
CA TYR A 76 1.12 5.13 5.36
C TYR A 76 -0.33 5.33 4.92
N VAL A 77 -0.74 4.55 3.94
CA VAL A 77 -2.12 4.49 3.46
C VAL A 77 -2.70 3.13 3.83
N PRO A 78 -3.56 3.04 4.82
CA PRO A 78 -4.20 1.79 5.21
C PRO A 78 -5.25 1.36 4.19
N GLN A 79 -5.62 0.09 4.24
CA GLN A 79 -6.80 -0.42 3.54
C GLN A 79 -8.04 0.39 3.92
N SER A 80 -8.83 0.81 2.95
CA SER A 80 -9.79 1.93 3.00
C SER A 80 -10.92 1.89 4.05
N HIS A 81 -11.00 0.87 4.89
CA HIS A 81 -12.06 0.74 5.91
C HIS A 81 -11.74 1.36 7.29
N SER A 82 -10.60 2.05 7.44
CA SER A 82 -10.10 2.47 8.75
C SER A 82 -10.49 3.88 9.19
N LEU A 83 -11.04 4.72 8.31
CA LEU A 83 -11.52 6.04 8.71
C LEU A 83 -12.98 5.98 9.21
N ASN A 84 -13.20 6.56 10.40
CA ASN A 84 -14.55 6.68 10.93
C ASN A 84 -15.34 7.73 10.12
N GLU A 85 -16.12 7.27 9.15
CA GLU A 85 -16.92 8.12 8.25
C GLU A 85 -18.06 8.86 8.98
N ARG A 86 -18.28 8.59 10.28
CA ARG A 86 -19.28 9.31 11.10
C ARG A 86 -18.83 10.74 11.44
N VAL A 87 -17.54 11.03 11.40
CA VAL A 87 -17.02 12.38 11.63
C VAL A 87 -17.21 13.19 10.34
N PRO A 88 -17.93 14.34 10.38
CA PRO A 88 -18.22 15.15 9.19
C PRO A 88 -17.01 16.02 8.80
N LEU A 89 -15.93 15.38 8.29
CA LEU A 89 -14.74 16.06 7.82
C LEU A 89 -14.82 16.26 6.30
N THR A 90 -14.37 17.41 5.83
CA THR A 90 -14.15 17.69 4.40
C THR A 90 -12.91 16.95 3.88
N ALA A 91 -12.78 16.82 2.56
CA ALA A 91 -11.57 16.26 1.94
C ALA A 91 -10.31 17.02 2.37
N LEU A 92 -10.39 18.35 2.42
CA LEU A 92 -9.31 19.23 2.86
C LEU A 92 -8.88 18.95 4.31
N GLU A 93 -9.85 18.85 5.22
CA GLU A 93 -9.56 18.58 6.64
C GLU A 93 -8.93 17.18 6.82
N VAL A 94 -9.41 16.16 6.09
CA VAL A 94 -8.82 14.82 6.13
C VAL A 94 -7.36 14.85 5.68
N VAL A 95 -7.02 15.60 4.62
CA VAL A 95 -5.63 15.73 4.16
C VAL A 95 -4.81 16.51 5.18
N ALA A 96 -5.32 17.62 5.69
CA ALA A 96 -4.64 18.45 6.67
C ALA A 96 -4.28 17.72 7.97
N MET A 97 -5.09 16.74 8.40
CA MET A 97 -4.77 15.85 9.54
C MET A 97 -3.42 15.14 9.37
N GLY A 98 -3.00 14.82 8.13
CA GLY A 98 -1.69 14.23 7.87
C GLY A 98 -0.51 15.16 8.21
N GLY A 99 -0.71 16.47 8.08
CA GLY A 99 0.28 17.48 8.42
C GLY A 99 0.32 17.84 9.92
N ILE A 100 -0.84 17.82 10.60
CA ILE A 100 -0.95 18.16 12.03
C ILE A 100 -0.17 17.19 12.92
N TYR A 101 -0.19 15.90 12.59
CA TYR A 101 0.49 14.87 13.37
C TYR A 101 1.99 15.15 13.56
N ARG A 102 2.63 15.85 12.62
CA ARG A 102 4.05 16.22 12.69
C ARG A 102 4.33 17.45 13.53
N SER A 103 3.37 18.38 13.63
CA SER A 103 3.59 19.65 14.32
C SER A 103 3.56 19.55 15.85
N GLY A 104 3.13 18.40 16.40
CA GLY A 104 3.04 18.20 17.86
C GLY A 104 2.04 19.11 18.56
N PHE A 105 1.25 19.86 17.81
CA PHE A 105 0.34 20.86 18.36
C PHE A 105 -1.08 20.32 18.52
N VAL A 106 -1.63 20.55 19.70
CA VAL A 106 -3.07 20.45 19.95
C VAL A 106 -3.67 21.83 19.62
N HIS A 107 -4.08 22.01 18.37
CA HIS A 107 -4.76 23.25 17.97
C HIS A 107 -6.26 23.04 17.83
N PHE A 108 -7.04 23.99 18.31
CA PHE A 108 -8.48 24.09 18.02
C PHE A 108 -8.75 24.49 16.56
N LYS A 109 -7.75 24.99 15.84
CA LYS A 109 -7.84 25.34 14.41
C LYS A 109 -6.63 24.83 13.66
N ILE A 110 -6.85 24.35 12.43
CA ILE A 110 -5.79 23.91 11.53
C ILE A 110 -4.98 25.15 11.11
N PRO A 111 -3.64 25.14 11.23
CA PRO A 111 -2.81 26.25 10.79
C PRO A 111 -2.96 26.53 9.29
N PRO A 112 -2.98 27.81 8.85
CA PRO A 112 -3.14 28.15 7.43
C PRO A 112 -2.09 27.50 6.52
N GLU A 113 -0.85 27.37 6.98
CA GLU A 113 0.24 26.72 6.24
C GLU A 113 -0.02 25.24 5.97
N ILE A 114 -0.71 24.54 6.89
CA ILE A 114 -1.09 23.15 6.71
C ILE A 114 -2.28 23.05 5.73
N LEU A 115 -3.20 24.03 5.77
CA LEU A 115 -4.31 24.07 4.80
C LEU A 115 -3.80 24.29 3.37
N GLU A 116 -2.85 25.20 3.16
CA GLU A 116 -2.22 25.45 1.86
C GLU A 116 -1.54 24.17 1.34
N LYS A 117 -0.72 23.53 2.15
CA LYS A 117 -0.11 22.23 1.80
C LYS A 117 -1.15 21.14 1.50
N ALA A 118 -2.27 21.14 2.20
CA ALA A 118 -3.35 20.19 1.96
C ALA A 118 -4.07 20.47 0.63
N GLU A 119 -4.26 21.74 0.27
CA GLU A 119 -4.79 22.13 -1.05
C GLU A 119 -3.85 21.69 -2.17
N ASP A 120 -2.56 21.92 -2.03
CA ASP A 120 -1.54 21.48 -3.00
C ASP A 120 -1.52 19.95 -3.15
N ALA A 121 -1.62 19.23 -2.04
CA ALA A 121 -1.69 17.77 -2.08
C ALA A 121 -2.97 17.26 -2.76
N LEU A 122 -4.12 17.92 -2.55
CA LEU A 122 -5.37 17.61 -3.25
C LEU A 122 -5.27 17.95 -4.74
N ALA A 123 -4.66 19.07 -5.09
CA ALA A 123 -4.41 19.43 -6.49
C ALA A 123 -3.51 18.42 -7.18
N PHE A 124 -2.46 17.96 -6.50
CA PHE A 124 -1.55 16.94 -7.02
C PHE A 124 -2.27 15.64 -7.39
N VAL A 125 -3.25 15.20 -6.59
CA VAL A 125 -4.05 13.99 -6.85
C VAL A 125 -5.31 14.24 -7.70
N GLY A 126 -5.49 15.47 -8.21
CA GLY A 126 -6.59 15.84 -9.11
C GLY A 126 -7.94 15.99 -8.41
N LEU A 127 -7.97 16.50 -7.18
CA LEU A 127 -9.18 16.63 -6.36
C LEU A 127 -9.45 18.07 -5.85
N SER A 128 -8.89 19.11 -6.50
CA SER A 128 -9.11 20.49 -6.10
C SER A 128 -10.60 20.89 -6.07
N ASN A 129 -11.39 20.35 -6.98
CA ASN A 129 -12.81 20.67 -7.16
C ASN A 129 -13.74 20.07 -6.10
N VAL A 130 -13.23 19.17 -5.24
CA VAL A 130 -14.00 18.50 -4.19
C VAL A 130 -13.44 18.72 -2.79
N LYS A 131 -12.51 19.70 -2.62
CA LYS A 131 -11.83 19.95 -1.36
C LYS A 131 -12.78 20.23 -0.18
N ASP A 132 -13.90 20.89 -0.45
CA ASP A 132 -14.89 21.28 0.57
C ASP A 132 -16.02 20.27 0.75
N ARG A 133 -16.05 19.18 -0.05
CA ARG A 133 -17.04 18.11 0.11
C ARG A 133 -16.69 17.23 1.30
N LEU A 134 -17.73 16.71 1.96
CA LEU A 134 -17.54 15.76 3.05
C LEU A 134 -16.90 14.46 2.52
N PHE A 135 -15.89 13.97 3.23
CA PHE A 135 -15.16 12.75 2.87
C PHE A 135 -16.11 11.56 2.65
N ARG A 136 -17.15 11.40 3.49
CA ARG A 136 -18.15 10.33 3.35
C ARG A 136 -18.93 10.37 2.04
N GLU A 137 -19.06 11.53 1.40
CA GLU A 137 -19.84 11.76 0.16
C GLU A 137 -19.00 11.53 -1.11
N LEU A 138 -17.70 11.30 -0.95
CA LEU A 138 -16.80 11.04 -2.05
C LEU A 138 -16.96 9.61 -2.58
N SER A 139 -16.71 9.40 -3.89
CA SER A 139 -16.61 8.06 -4.46
C SER A 139 -15.42 7.29 -3.87
N GLY A 140 -15.39 5.96 -3.99
CA GLY A 140 -14.30 5.13 -3.51
C GLY A 140 -12.94 5.56 -4.05
N GLY A 141 -12.84 5.85 -5.34
CA GLY A 141 -11.62 6.34 -5.98
C GLY A 141 -11.20 7.74 -5.49
N GLN A 142 -12.17 8.64 -5.25
CA GLN A 142 -11.90 9.94 -4.65
C GLN A 142 -11.41 9.81 -3.21
N LYS A 143 -12.06 8.97 -2.39
CA LYS A 143 -11.63 8.67 -1.01
C LYS A 143 -10.19 8.16 -1.00
N GLN A 144 -9.86 7.23 -1.89
CA GLN A 144 -8.52 6.67 -1.97
C GLN A 144 -7.48 7.73 -2.35
N ARG A 145 -7.80 8.62 -3.30
CA ARG A 145 -6.90 9.72 -3.68
C ARG A 145 -6.75 10.75 -2.55
N VAL A 146 -7.79 11.02 -1.76
CA VAL A 146 -7.69 11.85 -0.53
C VAL A 146 -6.74 11.21 0.49
N LEU A 147 -6.79 9.87 0.67
CA LEU A 147 -5.87 9.16 1.57
C LEU A 147 -4.42 9.21 1.07
N LEU A 148 -4.21 9.15 -0.24
CA LEU A 148 -2.89 9.36 -0.85
C LEU A 148 -2.40 10.79 -0.59
N ALA A 149 -3.22 11.82 -0.83
CA ALA A 149 -2.88 13.21 -0.53
C ALA A 149 -2.53 13.41 0.95
N ARG A 150 -3.30 12.81 1.87
CA ARG A 150 -3.03 12.82 3.31
C ARG A 150 -1.67 12.21 3.66
N ALA A 151 -1.27 11.15 2.99
CA ALA A 151 0.04 10.53 3.22
C ALA A 151 1.19 11.36 2.63
N LEU A 152 0.92 12.12 1.55
CA LEU A 152 1.91 12.94 0.84
C LEU A 152 2.17 14.31 1.49
N ILE A 153 1.23 14.87 2.26
CA ILE A 153 1.36 16.22 2.84
C ILE A 153 2.58 16.36 3.75
N SER A 154 3.08 15.24 4.27
CA SER A 154 4.25 15.21 5.15
C SER A 154 5.58 15.04 4.39
N ASP A 155 5.59 15.13 3.07
CA ASP A 155 6.75 14.92 2.20
C ASP A 155 7.54 13.63 2.55
N PRO A 156 6.89 12.46 2.53
CA PRO A 156 7.53 11.20 2.90
C PRO A 156 8.57 10.78 1.87
N LYS A 157 9.63 10.09 2.31
CA LYS A 157 10.61 9.42 1.44
C LYS A 157 10.18 7.97 1.11
N LEU A 158 9.37 7.37 1.96
CA LEU A 158 8.80 6.03 1.80
C LEU A 158 7.28 6.08 1.94
N LEU A 159 6.57 5.57 0.95
CA LEU A 159 5.11 5.44 0.96
C LEU A 159 4.73 3.96 1.04
N LEU A 160 4.04 3.60 2.10
CA LEU A 160 3.53 2.26 2.34
C LEU A 160 2.03 2.24 2.05
N LEU A 161 1.60 1.39 1.12
CA LEU A 161 0.23 1.35 0.61
C LEU A 161 -0.34 -0.06 0.81
N ASP A 162 -1.35 -0.16 1.66
CA ASP A 162 -1.99 -1.44 1.97
C ASP A 162 -3.25 -1.62 1.11
N GLU A 163 -3.14 -2.43 0.06
CA GLU A 163 -4.19 -2.72 -0.92
C GLU A 163 -4.92 -1.48 -1.46
N PRO A 164 -4.20 -0.49 -2.03
CA PRO A 164 -4.78 0.81 -2.41
C PRO A 164 -5.81 0.75 -3.54
N LEU A 165 -5.90 -0.37 -4.26
CA LEU A 165 -6.84 -0.58 -5.37
C LEU A 165 -7.99 -1.52 -5.02
N SER A 166 -8.03 -2.05 -3.79
CA SER A 166 -9.09 -2.98 -3.37
C SER A 166 -10.45 -2.28 -3.32
N ALA A 167 -11.51 -3.02 -3.64
CA ALA A 167 -12.90 -2.55 -3.65
C ALA A 167 -13.20 -1.33 -4.55
N LEU A 168 -12.30 -0.98 -5.48
CA LEU A 168 -12.52 0.05 -6.48
C LEU A 168 -13.03 -0.57 -7.80
N ASP A 169 -13.91 0.15 -8.49
CA ASP A 169 -14.28 -0.18 -9.86
C ASP A 169 -13.11 0.02 -10.85
N PRO A 170 -13.16 -0.54 -12.06
CA PRO A 170 -12.04 -0.48 -13.01
C PRO A 170 -11.59 0.95 -13.36
N SER A 171 -12.53 1.92 -13.46
CA SER A 171 -12.20 3.31 -13.76
C SER A 171 -11.43 3.95 -12.61
N ALA A 172 -11.92 3.80 -11.38
CA ALA A 172 -11.27 4.30 -10.17
C ALA A 172 -9.89 3.66 -9.95
N ARG A 173 -9.73 2.34 -10.25
CA ARG A 173 -8.42 1.68 -10.22
C ARG A 173 -7.41 2.33 -11.17
N ALA A 174 -7.84 2.64 -12.41
CA ALA A 174 -6.98 3.29 -13.39
C ALA A 174 -6.57 4.70 -12.92
N GLU A 175 -7.51 5.49 -12.37
CA GLU A 175 -7.22 6.82 -11.84
C GLU A 175 -6.21 6.78 -10.68
N VAL A 176 -6.39 5.88 -9.71
CA VAL A 176 -5.46 5.72 -8.58
C VAL A 176 -4.10 5.22 -9.05
N SER A 177 -4.03 4.26 -9.99
CA SER A 177 -2.77 3.79 -10.58
C SER A 177 -2.02 4.91 -11.30
N ASN A 178 -2.72 5.78 -12.03
CA ASN A 178 -2.14 6.96 -12.68
C ASN A 178 -1.54 7.93 -11.66
N VAL A 179 -2.23 8.15 -10.53
CA VAL A 179 -1.70 8.99 -9.43
C VAL A 179 -0.45 8.36 -8.83
N LEU A 180 -0.42 7.04 -8.60
CA LEU A 180 0.78 6.34 -8.11
C LEU A 180 1.95 6.46 -9.10
N GLY A 181 1.67 6.32 -10.40
CA GLY A 181 2.65 6.56 -11.46
C GLY A 181 3.18 8.00 -11.46
N LYS A 182 2.32 9.00 -11.23
CA LYS A 182 2.69 10.40 -11.10
C LYS A 182 3.59 10.64 -9.87
N ILE A 183 3.24 10.06 -8.71
CA ILE A 183 4.07 10.12 -7.49
C ILE A 183 5.49 9.60 -7.78
N LYS A 184 5.60 8.42 -8.43
CA LYS A 184 6.89 7.83 -8.80
C LYS A 184 7.72 8.76 -9.68
N ARG A 185 7.13 9.28 -10.76
CA ARG A 185 7.86 10.09 -11.75
C ARG A 185 8.24 11.48 -11.25
N GLU A 186 7.34 12.16 -10.54
CA GLU A 186 7.52 13.57 -10.21
C GLU A 186 8.15 13.79 -8.84
N ARG A 187 7.96 12.83 -7.90
CA ARG A 187 8.49 12.97 -6.53
C ARG A 187 9.60 11.97 -6.20
N GLY A 188 9.80 10.93 -7.01
CA GLY A 188 10.83 9.92 -6.78
C GLY A 188 10.71 9.18 -5.45
N ILE A 189 9.51 9.12 -4.87
CA ILE A 189 9.25 8.50 -3.57
C ILE A 189 9.38 6.99 -3.70
N THR A 190 10.07 6.35 -2.74
CA THR A 190 10.09 4.89 -2.61
C THR A 190 8.70 4.39 -2.22
N MET A 191 8.21 3.34 -2.87
CA MET A 191 6.88 2.80 -2.57
C MET A 191 6.94 1.30 -2.26
N VAL A 192 6.15 0.88 -1.27
CA VAL A 192 5.82 -0.54 -1.03
C VAL A 192 4.31 -0.67 -1.11
N ILE A 193 3.83 -1.44 -2.09
CA ILE A 193 2.41 -1.57 -2.39
C ILE A 193 2.00 -3.02 -2.22
N THR A 194 1.12 -3.32 -1.26
CA THR A 194 0.49 -4.63 -1.19
C THR A 194 -0.66 -4.70 -2.18
N THR A 195 -0.82 -5.81 -2.84
CA THR A 195 -1.96 -6.03 -3.75
C THR A 195 -2.24 -7.52 -3.91
N HIS A 196 -3.47 -7.85 -4.21
CA HIS A 196 -3.89 -9.17 -4.72
C HIS A 196 -4.04 -9.17 -6.25
N ASP A 197 -4.19 -8.00 -6.89
CA ASP A 197 -4.18 -7.80 -8.33
C ASP A 197 -3.01 -6.89 -8.73
N ILE A 198 -1.97 -7.51 -9.30
CA ILE A 198 -0.74 -6.80 -9.67
C ILE A 198 -0.86 -6.06 -11.01
N ASN A 199 -1.79 -6.50 -11.88
CA ASN A 199 -1.83 -6.05 -13.27
C ASN A 199 -1.90 -4.52 -13.43
N PRO A 200 -2.72 -3.77 -12.66
CA PRO A 200 -2.78 -2.31 -12.78
C PRO A 200 -1.50 -1.59 -12.31
N LEU A 201 -0.60 -2.29 -11.61
CA LEU A 201 0.58 -1.72 -10.97
C LEU A 201 1.89 -2.15 -11.62
N LEU A 202 1.87 -3.10 -12.56
CA LEU A 202 3.09 -3.65 -13.18
C LEU A 202 3.96 -2.59 -13.85
N GLU A 203 3.36 -1.55 -14.46
CA GLU A 203 4.11 -0.48 -15.12
C GLU A 203 4.93 0.39 -14.15
N ILE A 204 4.53 0.44 -12.89
CA ILE A 204 5.23 1.22 -11.87
C ILE A 204 6.11 0.36 -10.95
N GLY A 205 5.99 -0.97 -10.99
CA GLY A 205 6.74 -1.90 -10.17
C GLY A 205 8.18 -2.10 -10.67
N ASP A 206 9.18 -1.80 -9.85
CA ASP A 206 10.58 -2.12 -10.15
C ASP A 206 10.97 -3.51 -9.66
N LYS A 207 10.39 -3.93 -8.53
CA LYS A 207 10.58 -5.26 -7.94
C LYS A 207 9.23 -5.84 -7.50
N VAL A 208 9.17 -7.16 -7.50
CA VAL A 208 8.05 -7.94 -6.98
C VAL A 208 8.56 -8.83 -5.87
N MET A 209 7.81 -8.90 -4.78
CA MET A 209 8.01 -9.81 -3.67
C MET A 209 6.76 -10.68 -3.53
N LEU A 210 6.92 -11.98 -3.59
CA LEU A 210 5.85 -12.94 -3.34
C LEU A 210 6.10 -13.61 -1.99
N ILE A 211 5.13 -13.47 -1.08
CA ILE A 211 5.20 -14.07 0.25
C ILE A 211 4.00 -14.97 0.52
N ASN A 212 4.23 -16.00 1.32
CA ASN A 212 3.21 -16.82 1.97
C ASN A 212 3.76 -17.29 3.32
N ARG A 213 3.68 -16.43 4.34
CA ARG A 213 4.34 -16.54 5.65
C ARG A 213 5.87 -16.64 5.59
N ARG A 214 6.44 -16.87 4.42
CA ARG A 214 7.86 -16.89 4.08
C ARG A 214 8.06 -16.19 2.74
N LEU A 215 9.29 -15.82 2.46
CA LEU A 215 9.67 -15.33 1.14
C LEU A 215 9.66 -16.50 0.15
N ILE A 216 8.82 -16.39 -0.89
CA ILE A 216 8.74 -17.38 -1.96
C ILE A 216 9.63 -16.96 -3.13
N ALA A 217 9.53 -15.67 -3.53
CA ALA A 217 10.34 -15.12 -4.60
C ALA A 217 10.49 -13.60 -4.43
N PHE A 218 11.65 -13.07 -4.86
CA PHE A 218 11.96 -11.64 -4.85
C PHE A 218 12.87 -11.30 -6.01
N GLY A 219 12.53 -10.29 -6.80
CA GLY A 219 13.31 -9.89 -7.96
C GLY A 219 12.54 -8.93 -8.87
N ARG A 220 12.98 -8.84 -10.13
CA ARG A 220 12.24 -8.08 -11.16
C ARG A 220 10.91 -8.78 -11.49
N PRO A 221 9.91 -8.04 -12.01
CA PRO A 221 8.63 -8.66 -12.38
C PRO A 221 8.79 -9.92 -13.26
N GLU A 222 9.68 -9.90 -14.26
CA GLU A 222 9.90 -11.02 -15.20
C GLU A 222 10.56 -12.23 -14.53
N GLU A 223 11.28 -12.03 -13.44
CA GLU A 223 11.94 -13.09 -12.68
C GLU A 223 10.98 -13.80 -11.72
N VAL A 224 10.06 -13.04 -11.12
CA VAL A 224 9.11 -13.52 -10.11
C VAL A 224 7.81 -14.01 -10.73
N LEU A 225 7.27 -13.29 -11.72
CA LEU A 225 6.01 -13.62 -12.37
C LEU A 225 6.20 -14.72 -13.42
N ARG A 226 6.43 -15.93 -12.94
CA ARG A 226 6.51 -17.15 -13.74
C ARG A 226 5.40 -18.11 -13.33
N ASP A 227 4.85 -18.84 -14.28
CA ASP A 227 3.77 -19.80 -14.05
C ASP A 227 4.04 -20.73 -12.87
N SER A 228 5.26 -21.30 -12.80
CA SER A 228 5.64 -22.21 -11.71
C SER A 228 5.60 -21.55 -10.33
N VAL A 229 6.06 -20.30 -10.24
CA VAL A 229 6.12 -19.53 -8.99
C VAL A 229 4.71 -19.12 -8.55
N ILE A 230 3.91 -18.57 -9.47
CA ILE A 230 2.55 -18.10 -9.16
C ILE A 230 1.64 -19.27 -8.80
N LYS A 231 1.72 -20.40 -9.53
CA LYS A 231 0.97 -21.62 -9.21
C LYS A 231 1.29 -22.20 -7.84
N SER A 232 2.53 -22.10 -7.38
CA SER A 232 2.91 -22.63 -6.05
C SER A 232 2.21 -21.92 -4.90
N VAL A 233 1.73 -20.66 -5.12
CA VAL A 233 1.07 -19.83 -4.09
C VAL A 233 -0.44 -19.73 -4.31
N TYR A 234 -0.87 -19.53 -5.55
CA TYR A 234 -2.28 -19.28 -5.89
C TYR A 234 -3.00 -20.52 -6.48
N GLY A 235 -2.30 -21.63 -6.59
CA GLY A 235 -2.87 -22.89 -7.07
C GLY A 235 -2.79 -23.08 -8.58
N PRO A 236 -3.22 -24.27 -9.09
CA PRO A 236 -2.96 -24.73 -10.45
C PRO A 236 -3.65 -23.91 -11.55
N LEU A 237 -4.68 -23.15 -11.20
CA LEU A 237 -5.41 -22.29 -12.16
C LEU A 237 -4.72 -20.94 -12.41
N ALA A 238 -3.80 -20.55 -11.54
CA ALA A 238 -3.04 -19.32 -11.74
C ALA A 238 -2.15 -19.41 -12.99
N ARG A 239 -2.05 -18.30 -13.74
CA ARG A 239 -1.30 -18.20 -14.99
C ARG A 239 -0.61 -16.84 -15.11
N VAL A 240 0.50 -16.83 -15.82
CA VAL A 240 1.14 -15.60 -16.28
C VAL A 240 1.14 -15.63 -17.81
N ILE A 241 0.49 -14.65 -18.43
CA ILE A 241 0.30 -14.59 -19.88
C ILE A 241 1.02 -13.36 -20.42
N PRO A 242 1.97 -13.51 -21.35
CA PRO A 242 2.54 -12.36 -22.05
C PRO A 242 1.54 -11.85 -23.11
N VAL A 243 1.17 -10.59 -23.05
CA VAL A 243 0.28 -9.94 -24.02
C VAL A 243 0.90 -8.61 -24.42
N GLY A 244 1.22 -8.44 -25.70
CA GLY A 244 1.78 -7.19 -26.23
C GLY A 244 3.08 -6.75 -25.56
N GLY A 245 3.94 -7.70 -25.15
CA GLY A 245 5.19 -7.41 -24.45
C GLY A 245 5.04 -7.10 -22.96
N LYS A 246 3.81 -7.13 -22.42
CA LYS A 246 3.52 -6.97 -20.99
C LYS A 246 3.10 -8.30 -20.38
N LEU A 247 3.41 -8.50 -19.10
CA LEU A 247 2.96 -9.67 -18.35
C LEU A 247 1.58 -9.40 -17.75
N PHE A 248 0.69 -10.38 -17.86
CA PHE A 248 -0.59 -10.40 -17.17
C PHE A 248 -0.62 -11.60 -16.22
N CYS A 249 -0.87 -11.35 -14.95
CA CYS A 249 -0.98 -12.35 -13.92
C CYS A 249 -2.45 -12.63 -13.61
N ILE A 250 -2.89 -13.86 -13.81
CA ILE A 250 -4.22 -14.34 -13.41
C ILE A 250 -4.02 -15.15 -12.14
N THR A 251 -4.32 -14.55 -11.00
CA THR A 251 -4.37 -15.24 -9.71
C THR A 251 -5.79 -15.74 -9.53
N GLY A 252 -6.03 -17.01 -9.57
CA GLY A 252 -7.38 -17.59 -9.46
C GLY A 252 -8.01 -17.40 -8.06
N ASP A 253 -8.12 -16.19 -7.55
CA ASP A 253 -8.91 -15.85 -6.38
C ASP A 253 -10.40 -15.94 -6.73
N THR A 254 -10.86 -17.15 -7.02
CA THR A 254 -12.27 -17.48 -6.98
C THR A 254 -12.67 -17.46 -5.50
N HIS A 255 -13.28 -16.38 -5.04
CA HIS A 255 -14.23 -16.43 -3.94
C HIS A 255 -15.38 -17.38 -4.38
N LEU A 256 -15.15 -18.67 -4.31
CA LEU A 256 -16.22 -19.65 -4.28
C LEU A 256 -16.97 -19.41 -2.98
N HIS A 257 -17.94 -18.48 -3.01
CA HIS A 257 -19.05 -18.53 -2.09
C HIS A 257 -19.67 -19.92 -2.24
N ARG A 258 -19.32 -20.82 -1.33
CA ARG A 258 -20.12 -22.02 -1.10
C ARG A 258 -21.50 -21.56 -0.63
N HIS A 259 -22.36 -21.26 -1.57
CA HIS A 259 -23.79 -21.32 -1.31
C HIS A 259 -24.08 -22.77 -0.99
N GLY A 260 -24.20 -23.06 0.32
CA GLY A 260 -24.76 -24.30 0.79
C GLY A 260 -26.19 -24.39 0.27
N GLY A 261 -26.36 -25.05 -0.86
CA GLY A 261 -27.66 -25.47 -1.36
C GLY A 261 -28.20 -26.55 -0.43
N GLY A 262 -28.95 -26.14 0.61
CA GLY A 262 -29.87 -27.01 1.30
C GLY A 262 -31.05 -27.27 0.39
N CYS A 263 -31.17 -28.47 -0.15
CA CYS A 263 -32.35 -28.94 -0.82
C CYS A 263 -33.43 -29.22 0.27
N PRO A 264 -34.60 -28.63 0.24
CA PRO A 264 -35.69 -29.04 1.14
C PRO A 264 -36.32 -30.34 0.58
N ARG A 265 -36.50 -31.33 1.45
CA ARG A 265 -37.48 -32.38 1.28
C ARG A 265 -38.80 -31.93 1.84
#